data_e27a78d2bfaa139cc35db613db163c9a
#
_entry.id   e27a78d2bfaa139cc35db613db163c9a
#
_cell.length_a   1.000
_cell.length_b   1.000
_cell.length_c   1.000
_cell.angle_alpha   90.00
_cell.angle_beta   90.00
_cell.angle_gamma   90.00
#
_symmetry.space_group_name_H-M   'P 1'
#
loop_
_entity.id
_entity.type
_entity.pdbx_description
1 polymer ?
#
loop_
_entity_poly.entity_id
_entity_poly.type
_entity_poly.pdbx_seq_one_letter_code
_entity_poly.pdbx_strand_id
1 'polypeptide(L)'
;EFNKAIIDATKDLCVAYKINTAFYEAMGLKGWEAMERTVNYIPSECFTIADAKRGDIGNTSTQYAKAFFEMLPFDSITVAPYMGEDSVKPFLQFENKWAIVLGLTSNPGSEDFEQLKLVREDTNQGDEFLYESVLRKVSNWGTPANLMFVVGATKASGLAAIRKIIPDHFLLVPGVGFQGGSLEEVSKYGMNKDCGLLVNASRAIIYASEKEDFAAEARIIALQYQNEMSTYLK
;
A
#
# COMPACT_ATOMS: atom_id res chain seq x y z
N GLU A 1 -13.72 12.61 15.49
CA GLU A 1 -13.59 11.91 16.79
C GLU A 1 -13.20 10.45 16.59
N PHE A 2 -13.91 9.64 15.79
CA PHE A 2 -13.63 8.21 15.58
C PHE A 2 -12.17 7.94 15.18
N ASN A 3 -11.67 8.59 14.13
CA ASN A 3 -10.29 8.39 13.66
C ASN A 3 -9.25 8.71 14.74
N LYS A 4 -9.48 9.80 15.51
CA LYS A 4 -8.57 10.17 16.60
C LYS A 4 -8.52 9.09 17.68
N ALA A 5 -9.67 8.55 18.08
CA ALA A 5 -9.72 7.49 19.07
C ALA A 5 -8.99 6.22 18.61
N ILE A 6 -9.14 5.84 17.32
CA ILE A 6 -8.38 4.72 16.73
C ILE A 6 -6.88 4.99 16.72
N ILE A 7 -6.47 6.19 16.28
CA ILE A 7 -5.04 6.58 16.24
C ILE A 7 -4.45 6.56 17.65
N ASP A 8 -5.12 7.15 18.63
CA ASP A 8 -4.65 7.19 20.02
C ASP A 8 -4.50 5.78 20.62
N ALA A 9 -5.40 4.87 20.23
CA ALA A 9 -5.37 3.48 20.72
C ALA A 9 -4.29 2.62 20.05
N THR A 10 -3.77 3.01 18.87
CA THR A 10 -2.93 2.12 18.05
C THR A 10 -1.58 2.71 17.62
N LYS A 11 -1.31 3.98 17.89
CA LYS A 11 -0.11 4.68 17.41
C LYS A 11 1.23 4.12 17.88
N ASP A 12 1.24 3.43 19.01
CA ASP A 12 2.42 2.72 19.54
C ASP A 12 2.54 1.28 19.05
N LEU A 13 1.60 0.80 18.24
CA LEU A 13 1.52 -0.58 17.76
C LEU A 13 1.74 -0.71 16.24
N CYS A 14 1.81 0.39 15.51
CA CYS A 14 1.95 0.38 14.05
C CYS A 14 3.00 1.37 13.57
N VAL A 15 3.57 1.10 12.39
CA VAL A 15 4.57 1.95 11.74
C VAL A 15 3.95 2.90 10.70
N ALA A 16 2.69 2.64 10.29
CA ALA A 16 2.05 3.41 9.24
C ALA A 16 0.52 3.45 9.39
N TYR A 17 -0.07 4.53 8.90
CA TYR A 17 -1.51 4.67 8.73
C TYR A 17 -1.86 4.83 7.25
N LYS A 18 -2.74 3.98 6.75
CA LYS A 18 -3.23 4.03 5.37
C LYS A 18 -4.67 4.54 5.33
N ILE A 19 -4.87 5.72 4.75
CA ILE A 19 -6.16 6.36 4.57
C ILE A 19 -6.70 6.05 3.18
N ASN A 20 -7.81 5.32 3.09
CA ASN A 20 -8.50 5.12 1.82
C ASN A 20 -9.33 6.36 1.48
N THR A 21 -8.86 7.12 0.51
CA THR A 21 -9.41 8.44 0.18
C THR A 21 -10.83 8.38 -0.36
N ALA A 22 -11.23 7.26 -0.98
CA ALA A 22 -12.56 7.11 -1.58
C ALA A 22 -13.71 7.34 -0.58
N PHE A 23 -13.54 6.90 0.68
CA PHE A 23 -14.56 7.10 1.72
C PHE A 23 -14.70 8.56 2.15
N TYR A 24 -13.63 9.33 2.05
CA TYR A 24 -13.63 10.77 2.34
C TYR A 24 -14.13 11.58 1.14
N GLU A 25 -13.65 11.26 -0.05
CA GLU A 25 -14.06 11.91 -1.29
C GLU A 25 -15.57 11.80 -1.52
N ALA A 26 -16.17 10.65 -1.21
CA ALA A 26 -17.62 10.41 -1.29
C ALA A 26 -18.45 11.33 -0.37
N MET A 27 -17.84 11.93 0.66
CA MET A 27 -18.49 12.87 1.58
C MET A 27 -18.36 14.33 1.13
N GLY A 28 -17.79 14.60 -0.04
CA GLY A 28 -17.56 15.95 -0.55
C GLY A 28 -16.59 16.77 0.32
N LEU A 29 -16.80 18.07 0.39
CA LEU A 29 -15.89 18.99 1.11
C LEU A 29 -15.67 18.59 2.59
N LYS A 30 -16.71 18.12 3.27
CA LYS A 30 -16.60 17.69 4.68
C LYS A 30 -15.69 16.47 4.81
N GLY A 31 -15.67 15.58 3.81
CA GLY A 31 -14.77 14.44 3.77
C GLY A 31 -13.32 14.87 3.57
N TRP A 32 -13.05 15.80 2.69
CA TRP A 32 -11.72 16.38 2.50
C TRP A 32 -11.19 17.05 3.77
N GLU A 33 -12.02 17.86 4.45
CA GLU A 33 -11.66 18.43 5.76
C GLU A 33 -11.40 17.36 6.82
N ALA A 34 -12.20 16.27 6.84
CA ALA A 34 -12.01 15.17 7.77
C ALA A 34 -10.70 14.41 7.49
N MET A 35 -10.36 14.23 6.22
CA MET A 35 -9.10 13.59 5.80
C MET A 35 -7.89 14.44 6.21
N GLU A 36 -7.93 15.75 5.94
CA GLU A 36 -6.89 16.71 6.35
C GLU A 36 -6.69 16.68 7.87
N ARG A 37 -7.76 16.77 8.65
CA ARG A 37 -7.68 16.66 10.12
C ARG A 37 -7.15 15.31 10.58
N THR A 38 -7.43 14.25 9.86
CA THR A 38 -6.97 12.90 10.21
C THR A 38 -5.47 12.77 9.96
N VAL A 39 -4.99 13.13 8.76
CA VAL A 39 -3.57 13.01 8.43
C VAL A 39 -2.71 13.90 9.32
N ASN A 40 -3.17 15.11 9.63
CA ASN A 40 -2.47 16.03 10.56
C ASN A 40 -2.51 15.58 12.02
N TYR A 41 -3.36 14.63 12.39
CA TYR A 41 -3.43 14.08 13.74
C TYR A 41 -2.53 12.86 13.94
N ILE A 42 -2.12 12.20 12.87
CA ILE A 42 -1.20 11.06 12.91
C ILE A 42 0.16 11.54 13.43
N PRO A 43 0.77 10.84 14.42
CA PRO A 43 2.11 11.19 14.89
C PRO A 43 3.14 11.19 13.77
N SER A 44 4.08 12.12 13.81
CA SER A 44 5.11 12.31 12.77
C SER A 44 6.08 11.14 12.59
N GLU A 45 6.18 10.27 13.58
CA GLU A 45 6.93 9.01 13.53
C GLU A 45 6.23 7.89 12.76
N CYS A 46 4.92 8.05 12.46
CA CYS A 46 4.16 7.08 11.70
C CYS A 46 4.10 7.48 10.21
N PHE A 47 4.48 6.56 9.33
CA PHE A 47 4.40 6.75 7.89
C PHE A 47 2.94 6.85 7.41
N THR A 48 2.63 7.80 6.54
CA THR A 48 1.27 8.06 6.08
C THR A 48 1.07 7.68 4.62
N ILE A 49 -0.01 6.94 4.34
CA ILE A 49 -0.31 6.42 3.00
C ILE A 49 -1.67 6.93 2.53
N ALA A 50 -1.70 7.73 1.47
CA ALA A 50 -2.93 8.05 0.73
C ALA A 50 -3.27 6.88 -0.22
N ASP A 51 -4.25 6.05 0.16
CA ASP A 51 -4.71 4.97 -0.71
C ASP A 51 -5.73 5.52 -1.71
N ALA A 52 -5.25 6.25 -2.71
CA ALA A 52 -6.01 7.06 -3.66
C ALA A 52 -6.03 6.48 -5.08
N LYS A 53 -5.09 5.60 -5.41
CA LYS A 53 -4.94 4.95 -6.72
C LYS A 53 -5.06 5.93 -7.88
N ARG A 54 -4.34 7.07 -7.76
CA ARG A 54 -4.32 8.09 -8.81
C ARG A 54 -3.57 7.61 -10.04
N GLY A 55 -3.94 8.18 -11.18
CA GLY A 55 -3.28 7.94 -12.45
C GLY A 55 -3.77 8.98 -13.45
N ASP A 56 -2.83 9.73 -14.03
CA ASP A 56 -3.03 10.68 -15.10
C ASP A 56 -1.66 10.94 -15.74
N ILE A 57 -1.55 11.78 -16.74
CA ILE A 57 -0.29 12.02 -17.44
C ILE A 57 0.27 13.41 -17.14
N GLY A 58 1.61 13.49 -17.14
CA GLY A 58 2.37 14.74 -17.14
C GLY A 58 1.93 15.73 -16.05
N ASN A 59 1.55 16.94 -16.46
CA ASN A 59 1.18 18.02 -15.55
C ASN A 59 -0.02 17.69 -14.67
N THR A 60 -1.02 16.97 -15.16
CA THR A 60 -2.19 16.57 -14.36
C THR A 60 -1.78 15.63 -13.23
N SER A 61 -0.91 14.68 -13.50
CA SER A 61 -0.33 13.80 -12.48
C SER A 61 0.45 14.60 -11.42
N THR A 62 1.18 15.64 -11.84
CA THR A 62 1.87 16.56 -10.93
C THR A 62 0.89 17.30 -10.00
N GLN A 63 -0.29 17.70 -10.49
CA GLN A 63 -1.31 18.34 -9.64
C GLN A 63 -1.86 17.36 -8.59
N TYR A 64 -2.08 16.09 -8.96
CA TYR A 64 -2.43 15.06 -7.98
C TYR A 64 -1.33 14.86 -6.92
N ALA A 65 -0.07 14.82 -7.34
CA ALA A 65 1.05 14.71 -6.42
C ALA A 65 1.09 15.88 -5.42
N LYS A 66 0.95 17.13 -5.90
CA LYS A 66 0.86 18.33 -5.03
C LYS A 66 -0.29 18.25 -4.06
N ALA A 67 -1.47 17.80 -4.48
CA ALA A 67 -2.63 17.69 -3.60
C ALA A 67 -2.35 16.77 -2.40
N PHE A 68 -1.63 15.67 -2.58
CA PHE A 68 -1.37 14.69 -1.54
C PHE A 68 -0.03 14.86 -0.82
N PHE A 69 0.94 15.58 -1.39
CA PHE A 69 2.26 15.74 -0.80
C PHE A 69 2.50 17.13 -0.21
N GLU A 70 1.87 18.17 -0.80
CA GLU A 70 2.06 19.56 -0.37
C GLU A 70 0.85 20.08 0.41
N MET A 71 -0.39 19.83 -0.07
CA MET A 71 -1.61 20.33 0.57
C MET A 71 -2.07 19.40 1.70
N LEU A 72 -2.08 18.10 1.46
CA LEU A 72 -2.29 17.07 2.46
C LEU A 72 -0.93 16.41 2.72
N PRO A 73 -0.38 16.48 3.95
CA PRO A 73 1.02 16.11 4.20
C PRO A 73 1.24 14.58 4.28
N PHE A 74 0.77 13.83 3.28
CA PHE A 74 1.05 12.40 3.19
C PHE A 74 2.51 12.14 2.79
N ASP A 75 3.06 11.04 3.29
CA ASP A 75 4.39 10.57 2.89
C ASP A 75 4.35 9.75 1.61
N SER A 76 3.21 9.13 1.31
CA SER A 76 3.06 8.28 0.13
C SER A 76 1.65 8.29 -0.45
N ILE A 77 1.56 7.87 -1.72
CA ILE A 77 0.28 7.74 -2.44
C ILE A 77 0.29 6.48 -3.30
N THR A 78 -0.83 5.75 -3.35
CA THR A 78 -0.99 4.66 -4.30
C THR A 78 -1.30 5.17 -5.70
N VAL A 79 -0.64 4.59 -6.72
CA VAL A 79 -0.68 5.04 -8.12
C VAL A 79 -0.95 3.85 -9.04
N ALA A 80 -1.80 4.06 -10.05
CA ALA A 80 -2.08 3.07 -11.08
C ALA A 80 -1.09 3.24 -12.27
N PRO A 81 -0.38 2.17 -12.70
CA PRO A 81 0.67 2.28 -13.72
C PRO A 81 0.18 2.10 -15.16
N TYR A 82 -1.10 1.84 -15.37
CA TYR A 82 -1.65 1.41 -16.66
C TYR A 82 -1.35 2.39 -17.82
N MET A 83 -1.28 3.69 -17.53
CA MET A 83 -0.96 4.71 -18.55
C MET A 83 0.55 4.91 -18.78
N GLY A 84 1.44 4.15 -18.13
CA GLY A 84 2.87 4.19 -18.39
C GLY A 84 3.67 5.12 -17.49
N GLU A 85 4.91 5.40 -17.90
CA GLU A 85 5.93 6.08 -17.09
C GLU A 85 5.56 7.52 -16.74
N ASP A 86 5.00 8.25 -17.66
CA ASP A 86 4.56 9.64 -17.49
C ASP A 86 3.37 9.80 -16.55
N SER A 87 2.71 8.70 -16.17
CA SER A 87 1.70 8.70 -15.12
C SER A 87 2.27 8.50 -13.72
N VAL A 88 3.44 7.88 -13.59
CA VAL A 88 4.08 7.55 -12.30
C VAL A 88 5.21 8.51 -11.95
N LYS A 89 6.07 8.85 -12.92
CA LYS A 89 7.24 9.73 -12.72
C LYS A 89 6.95 11.05 -12.00
N PRO A 90 5.83 11.77 -12.24
CA PRO A 90 5.56 13.01 -11.53
C PRO A 90 5.49 12.86 -10.01
N PHE A 91 5.04 11.72 -9.50
CA PHE A 91 5.02 11.43 -8.06
C PHE A 91 6.41 11.17 -7.48
N LEU A 92 7.33 10.65 -8.28
CA LEU A 92 8.71 10.34 -7.87
C LEU A 92 9.64 11.56 -7.80
N GLN A 93 9.16 12.74 -8.23
CA GLN A 93 9.94 13.99 -8.25
C GLN A 93 9.92 14.74 -6.90
N PHE A 94 9.10 14.30 -5.94
CA PHE A 94 8.97 14.92 -4.63
C PHE A 94 9.97 14.28 -3.65
N GLU A 95 10.82 15.09 -3.06
CA GLU A 95 11.80 14.62 -2.08
C GLU A 95 11.13 14.04 -0.83
N ASN A 96 11.68 12.94 -0.32
CA ASN A 96 11.17 12.24 0.86
C ASN A 96 9.70 11.80 0.74
N LYS A 97 9.24 11.54 -0.48
CA LYS A 97 7.89 11.02 -0.77
C LYS A 97 7.98 9.73 -1.59
N TRP A 98 6.94 8.89 -1.47
CA TRP A 98 6.90 7.59 -2.14
C TRP A 98 5.66 7.43 -3.03
N ALA A 99 5.88 6.95 -4.23
CA ALA A 99 4.80 6.36 -5.04
C ALA A 99 4.68 4.86 -4.71
N ILE A 100 3.48 4.40 -4.39
CA ILE A 100 3.18 2.97 -4.17
C ILE A 100 2.39 2.48 -5.37
N VAL A 101 3.04 1.80 -6.30
CA VAL A 101 2.45 1.40 -7.58
C VAL A 101 1.72 0.07 -7.46
N LEU A 102 0.53 -0.04 -8.07
CA LEU A 102 -0.22 -1.29 -8.14
C LEU A 102 0.58 -2.33 -8.95
N GLY A 103 0.91 -3.45 -8.31
CA GLY A 103 1.59 -4.58 -8.93
C GLY A 103 0.63 -5.74 -9.16
N LEU A 104 0.36 -6.54 -8.13
CA LEU A 104 -0.59 -7.64 -8.19
C LEU A 104 -1.63 -7.48 -7.08
N THR A 105 -2.88 -7.27 -7.45
CA THR A 105 -3.96 -7.04 -6.48
C THR A 105 -4.68 -8.34 -6.07
N SER A 106 -5.38 -8.31 -4.92
CA SER A 106 -6.00 -9.50 -4.34
C SER A 106 -7.42 -9.79 -4.83
N ASN A 107 -8.04 -8.88 -5.56
CA ASN A 107 -9.41 -9.02 -6.05
C ASN A 107 -9.49 -10.01 -7.23
N PRO A 108 -10.63 -10.69 -7.46
CA PRO A 108 -10.81 -11.60 -8.59
C PRO A 108 -10.52 -10.96 -9.95
N GLY A 109 -10.92 -9.70 -10.16
CA GLY A 109 -10.68 -8.96 -11.41
C GLY A 109 -9.20 -8.74 -11.77
N SER A 110 -8.26 -9.09 -10.89
CA SER A 110 -6.82 -9.13 -11.25
C SER A 110 -6.52 -10.11 -12.39
N GLU A 111 -7.41 -11.10 -12.61
CA GLU A 111 -7.28 -12.08 -13.69
C GLU A 111 -7.59 -11.46 -15.07
N ASP A 112 -8.37 -10.37 -15.12
CA ASP A 112 -8.75 -9.74 -16.38
C ASP A 112 -7.55 -9.11 -17.11
N PHE A 113 -6.57 -8.59 -16.36
CA PHE A 113 -5.41 -7.91 -16.90
C PHE A 113 -4.08 -8.34 -16.24
N GLU A 114 -3.96 -8.23 -14.93
CA GLU A 114 -2.69 -8.40 -14.24
C GLU A 114 -2.07 -9.79 -14.47
N GLN A 115 -2.89 -10.83 -14.58
CA GLN A 115 -2.50 -12.22 -14.76
C GLN A 115 -2.58 -12.69 -16.23
N LEU A 116 -2.71 -11.79 -17.19
CA LEU A 116 -2.56 -12.14 -18.60
C LEU A 116 -1.12 -12.57 -18.87
N LYS A 117 -0.97 -13.66 -19.64
CA LYS A 117 0.35 -14.12 -20.09
C LYS A 117 0.80 -13.32 -21.30
N LEU A 118 2.00 -12.79 -21.22
CA LEU A 118 2.70 -12.14 -22.31
C LEU A 118 3.62 -13.17 -22.99
N VAL A 119 3.33 -13.46 -24.24
CA VAL A 119 4.19 -14.31 -25.08
C VAL A 119 5.36 -13.46 -25.60
N ARG A 120 6.59 -13.89 -25.31
CA ARG A 120 7.82 -13.25 -25.79
C ARG A 120 8.45 -14.07 -26.90
N GLU A 121 8.26 -13.67 -28.15
CA GLU A 121 8.77 -14.39 -29.31
C GLU A 121 10.31 -14.40 -29.41
N ASP A 122 11.00 -13.42 -28.80
CA ASP A 122 12.42 -13.16 -29.01
C ASP A 122 13.34 -13.35 -27.79
N THR A 123 12.89 -13.94 -26.71
CA THR A 123 13.73 -14.07 -25.51
C THR A 123 13.80 -15.50 -24.98
N ASN A 124 15.00 -15.93 -24.58
CA ASN A 124 15.23 -17.15 -23.82
C ASN A 124 14.62 -17.10 -22.39
N GLN A 125 13.80 -16.08 -22.07
CA GLN A 125 13.27 -15.86 -20.71
C GLN A 125 11.87 -16.46 -20.49
N GLY A 126 11.26 -17.06 -21.53
CA GLY A 126 9.91 -17.64 -21.43
C GLY A 126 8.77 -16.62 -21.25
N ASP A 127 7.55 -17.15 -21.12
CA ASP A 127 6.35 -16.34 -20.88
C ASP A 127 6.39 -15.72 -19.47
N GLU A 128 5.87 -14.50 -19.36
CA GLU A 128 5.67 -13.84 -18.06
C GLU A 128 4.24 -13.31 -17.95
N PHE A 129 3.77 -13.07 -16.71
CA PHE A 129 2.51 -12.39 -16.49
C PHE A 129 2.65 -10.87 -16.68
N LEU A 130 1.54 -10.20 -17.05
CA LEU A 130 1.55 -8.75 -17.24
C LEU A 130 2.04 -8.02 -15.96
N TYR A 131 1.61 -8.44 -14.76
CA TYR A 131 2.07 -7.82 -13.51
C TYR A 131 3.59 -7.92 -13.32
N GLU A 132 4.22 -9.01 -13.75
CA GLU A 132 5.68 -9.19 -13.66
C GLU A 132 6.42 -8.22 -14.59
N SER A 133 5.88 -8.04 -15.81
CA SER A 133 6.38 -7.04 -16.76
C SER A 133 6.23 -5.62 -16.20
N VAL A 134 5.09 -5.31 -15.58
CA VAL A 134 4.83 -4.02 -14.91
C VAL A 134 5.85 -3.79 -13.79
N LEU A 135 6.03 -4.74 -12.88
CA LEU A 135 6.99 -4.63 -11.78
C LEU A 135 8.41 -4.37 -12.29
N ARG A 136 8.85 -5.12 -13.29
CA ARG A 136 10.18 -4.98 -13.92
C ARG A 136 10.37 -3.62 -14.58
N LYS A 137 9.34 -3.14 -15.29
CA LYS A 137 9.40 -1.84 -15.97
C LYS A 137 9.40 -0.69 -14.98
N VAL A 138 8.45 -0.71 -14.05
CA VAL A 138 8.24 0.36 -13.07
C VAL A 138 9.43 0.48 -12.11
N SER A 139 10.07 -0.63 -11.72
CA SER A 139 11.25 -0.59 -10.85
C SER A 139 12.44 0.18 -11.43
N ASN A 140 12.46 0.39 -12.75
CA ASN A 140 13.47 1.23 -13.40
C ASN A 140 13.13 2.73 -13.44
N TRP A 141 11.91 3.13 -13.04
CA TRP A 141 11.48 4.53 -13.01
C TRP A 141 11.82 5.25 -11.70
N GLY A 142 12.08 4.49 -10.64
CA GLY A 142 12.43 4.98 -9.31
C GLY A 142 13.44 4.07 -8.62
N THR A 143 13.56 4.24 -7.32
CA THR A 143 14.45 3.43 -6.46
C THR A 143 13.69 2.95 -5.22
N PRO A 144 14.20 1.99 -4.46
CA PRO A 144 13.60 1.61 -3.18
C PRO A 144 13.42 2.76 -2.18
N ALA A 145 14.10 3.89 -2.39
CA ALA A 145 14.00 5.08 -1.53
C ALA A 145 12.79 5.99 -1.87
N ASN A 146 12.11 5.78 -3.00
CA ASN A 146 10.94 6.57 -3.39
C ASN A 146 9.83 5.78 -4.10
N LEU A 147 10.02 4.47 -4.26
CA LEU A 147 9.10 3.59 -4.99
C LEU A 147 8.81 2.31 -4.20
N MET A 148 7.55 2.00 -4.03
CA MET A 148 7.02 0.79 -3.42
C MET A 148 5.96 0.15 -4.33
N PHE A 149 5.52 -1.06 -3.99
CA PHE A 149 4.49 -1.75 -4.78
C PHE A 149 3.38 -2.32 -3.90
N VAL A 150 2.14 -2.34 -4.43
CA VAL A 150 1.03 -3.07 -3.83
C VAL A 150 1.06 -4.51 -4.31
N VAL A 151 1.07 -5.46 -3.36
CA VAL A 151 0.96 -6.89 -3.65
C VAL A 151 -0.01 -7.54 -2.66
N GLY A 152 -1.09 -8.12 -3.16
CA GLY A 152 -2.13 -8.71 -2.33
C GLY A 152 -1.69 -9.96 -1.57
N ALA A 153 -2.07 -10.07 -0.30
CA ALA A 153 -1.72 -11.20 0.58
C ALA A 153 -2.27 -12.57 0.12
N THR A 154 -3.36 -12.60 -0.64
CA THR A 154 -3.96 -13.83 -1.16
C THR A 154 -3.12 -14.52 -2.25
N LYS A 155 -2.07 -13.86 -2.71
CA LYS A 155 -1.11 -14.36 -3.69
C LYS A 155 0.27 -14.60 -3.06
N ALA A 156 0.32 -14.98 -1.79
CA ALA A 156 1.58 -15.14 -1.03
C ALA A 156 2.59 -16.09 -1.70
N SER A 157 2.14 -17.17 -2.33
CA SER A 157 3.01 -18.08 -3.10
C SER A 157 3.72 -17.39 -4.28
N GLY A 158 3.13 -16.32 -4.83
CA GLY A 158 3.74 -15.49 -5.89
C GLY A 158 4.78 -14.50 -5.37
N LEU A 159 4.81 -14.21 -4.06
CA LEU A 159 5.74 -13.23 -3.48
C LEU A 159 7.21 -13.59 -3.71
N ALA A 160 7.55 -14.87 -3.69
CA ALA A 160 8.92 -15.31 -3.97
C ALA A 160 9.37 -14.99 -5.41
N ALA A 161 8.47 -15.06 -6.40
CA ALA A 161 8.75 -14.66 -7.77
C ALA A 161 8.83 -13.13 -7.88
N ILE A 162 7.93 -12.41 -7.23
CA ILE A 162 7.93 -10.95 -7.15
C ILE A 162 9.24 -10.44 -6.53
N ARG A 163 9.73 -11.06 -5.45
CA ARG A 163 11.02 -10.69 -4.82
C ARG A 163 12.23 -10.86 -5.73
N LYS A 164 12.21 -11.80 -6.67
CA LYS A 164 13.27 -11.91 -7.68
C LYS A 164 13.30 -10.73 -8.64
N ILE A 165 12.16 -10.08 -8.86
CA ILE A 165 12.04 -8.92 -9.77
C ILE A 165 12.36 -7.61 -9.01
N ILE A 166 11.84 -7.47 -7.79
CA ILE A 166 11.95 -6.25 -6.96
C ILE A 166 12.46 -6.60 -5.55
N PRO A 167 13.73 -7.04 -5.40
CA PRO A 167 14.27 -7.58 -4.15
C PRO A 167 14.27 -6.58 -2.99
N ASP A 168 14.53 -5.31 -3.27
CA ASP A 168 14.79 -4.29 -2.24
C ASP A 168 13.61 -3.34 -1.99
N HIS A 169 12.57 -3.36 -2.83
CA HIS A 169 11.42 -2.46 -2.67
C HIS A 169 10.49 -2.92 -1.54
N PHE A 170 9.93 -1.97 -0.81
CA PHE A 170 8.85 -2.27 0.13
C PHE A 170 7.57 -2.67 -0.60
N LEU A 171 6.84 -3.62 -0.03
CA LEU A 171 5.55 -4.07 -0.51
C LEU A 171 4.46 -3.66 0.46
N LEU A 172 3.47 -2.92 0.00
CA LEU A 172 2.21 -2.73 0.71
C LEU A 172 1.34 -3.96 0.46
N VAL A 173 1.03 -4.69 1.52
CA VAL A 173 0.36 -6.00 1.45
C VAL A 173 -1.02 -5.92 2.10
N PRO A 174 -2.08 -5.59 1.35
CA PRO A 174 -3.45 -5.64 1.83
C PRO A 174 -4.01 -7.06 1.82
N GLY A 175 -5.04 -7.31 2.65
CA GLY A 175 -5.81 -8.54 2.63
C GLY A 175 -5.34 -9.64 3.57
N VAL A 176 -4.42 -9.35 4.48
CA VAL A 176 -4.05 -10.27 5.57
C VAL A 176 -5.23 -10.42 6.53
N GLY A 177 -5.48 -11.64 6.99
CA GLY A 177 -6.55 -11.99 7.91
C GLY A 177 -7.93 -11.98 7.24
N PHE A 178 -8.64 -10.88 7.24
CA PHE A 178 -10.05 -10.80 6.80
C PHE A 178 -10.32 -11.31 5.37
N GLN A 179 -9.35 -11.19 4.45
CA GLN A 179 -9.45 -11.70 3.08
C GLN A 179 -8.79 -13.08 2.89
N GLY A 180 -8.38 -13.73 3.98
CA GLY A 180 -7.80 -15.07 3.96
C GLY A 180 -6.30 -15.12 3.70
N GLY A 181 -5.60 -13.98 3.58
CA GLY A 181 -4.13 -13.96 3.49
C GLY A 181 -3.48 -14.35 4.81
N SER A 182 -2.50 -15.28 4.76
CA SER A 182 -1.72 -15.71 5.92
C SER A 182 -0.55 -14.77 6.14
N LEU A 183 -0.43 -14.23 7.37
CA LEU A 183 0.71 -13.40 7.75
C LEU A 183 2.02 -14.19 7.74
N GLU A 184 1.98 -15.45 8.15
CA GLU A 184 3.13 -16.37 8.09
C GLU A 184 3.65 -16.54 6.66
N GLU A 185 2.76 -16.85 5.70
CA GLU A 185 3.14 -17.02 4.30
C GLU A 185 3.65 -15.74 3.68
N VAL A 186 2.99 -14.60 3.96
CA VAL A 186 3.44 -13.28 3.50
C VAL A 186 4.83 -12.97 4.03
N SER A 187 5.09 -13.21 5.31
CA SER A 187 6.40 -13.01 5.92
C SER A 187 7.45 -13.94 5.33
N LYS A 188 7.13 -15.24 5.23
CA LYS A 188 8.06 -16.27 4.70
C LYS A 188 8.54 -15.98 3.28
N TYR A 189 7.65 -15.53 2.39
CA TYR A 189 7.96 -15.34 0.98
C TYR A 189 8.21 -13.89 0.59
N GLY A 190 7.72 -12.93 1.39
CA GLY A 190 7.74 -11.51 1.06
C GLY A 190 8.80 -10.69 1.79
N MET A 191 9.34 -11.14 2.92
CA MET A 191 10.38 -10.39 3.64
C MET A 191 11.70 -10.34 2.85
N ASN A 192 12.42 -9.24 3.03
CA ASN A 192 13.78 -9.07 2.57
C ASN A 192 14.70 -8.68 3.75
N LYS A 193 15.95 -8.30 3.47
CA LYS A 193 16.94 -7.91 4.51
C LYS A 193 16.51 -6.73 5.40
N ASP A 194 15.61 -5.86 4.88
CA ASP A 194 15.11 -4.66 5.56
C ASP A 194 13.66 -4.84 6.03
N CYS A 195 13.20 -6.07 6.27
CA CYS A 195 11.80 -6.48 6.40
C CYS A 195 11.02 -6.35 5.07
N GLY A 196 10.98 -5.19 4.45
CA GLY A 196 10.42 -4.94 3.11
C GLY A 196 8.91 -5.07 2.99
N LEU A 197 8.16 -5.16 4.10
CA LEU A 197 6.72 -5.35 4.12
C LEU A 197 6.02 -4.27 4.94
N LEU A 198 4.93 -3.73 4.40
CA LEU A 198 3.91 -2.96 5.11
C LEU A 198 2.60 -3.74 5.04
N VAL A 199 2.33 -4.54 6.05
CA VAL A 199 1.11 -5.35 6.13
C VAL A 199 -0.05 -4.46 6.56
N ASN A 200 -1.13 -4.45 5.75
CA ASN A 200 -2.29 -3.61 6.01
C ASN A 200 -3.49 -4.42 6.47
N ALA A 201 -3.95 -4.15 7.69
CA ALA A 201 -5.22 -4.60 8.25
C ALA A 201 -6.14 -3.39 8.47
N SER A 202 -7.36 -3.42 7.96
CA SER A 202 -8.33 -2.31 8.12
C SER A 202 -9.58 -2.78 8.86
N ARG A 203 -10.47 -3.54 8.20
CA ARG A 203 -11.77 -3.93 8.77
C ARG A 203 -11.66 -4.70 10.07
N ALA A 204 -10.66 -5.56 10.22
CA ALA A 204 -10.42 -6.30 11.44
C ALA A 204 -10.15 -5.37 12.64
N ILE A 205 -9.52 -4.23 12.42
CA ILE A 205 -9.17 -3.26 13.47
C ILE A 205 -10.30 -2.26 13.66
N ILE A 206 -10.71 -1.53 12.59
CA ILE A 206 -11.65 -0.41 12.74
C ILE A 206 -13.09 -0.83 13.05
N TYR A 207 -13.45 -2.09 12.81
CA TYR A 207 -14.76 -2.69 13.12
C TYR A 207 -14.66 -3.82 14.14
N ALA A 208 -13.66 -3.78 15.02
CA ALA A 208 -13.49 -4.77 16.10
C ALA A 208 -14.67 -4.75 17.07
N SER A 209 -15.30 -3.58 17.28
CA SER A 209 -16.56 -3.42 18.04
C SER A 209 -17.41 -2.30 17.43
N GLU A 210 -18.73 -2.44 17.53
CA GLU A 210 -19.73 -1.41 17.18
C GLU A 210 -20.19 -0.60 18.42
N LYS A 211 -19.58 -0.84 19.59
CA LYS A 211 -19.94 -0.22 20.88
C LYS A 211 -18.99 0.92 21.21
N GLU A 212 -19.19 1.53 22.37
CA GLU A 212 -18.35 2.62 22.90
C GLU A 212 -16.90 2.17 23.17
N ASP A 213 -16.65 0.88 23.32
CA ASP A 213 -15.33 0.27 23.52
C ASP A 213 -14.52 0.07 22.23
N PHE A 214 -15.01 0.52 21.07
CA PHE A 214 -14.43 0.27 19.74
C PHE A 214 -12.93 0.53 19.66
N ALA A 215 -12.44 1.58 20.32
CA ALA A 215 -11.02 1.92 20.30
C ALA A 215 -10.16 0.95 21.13
N ALA A 216 -10.71 0.46 22.27
CA ALA A 216 -10.04 -0.54 23.10
C ALA A 216 -9.97 -1.89 22.37
N GLU A 217 -11.04 -2.30 21.72
CA GLU A 217 -11.08 -3.52 20.93
C GLU A 217 -10.16 -3.43 19.70
N ALA A 218 -10.12 -2.27 19.03
CA ALA A 218 -9.17 -2.01 17.94
C ALA A 218 -7.71 -2.17 18.39
N ARG A 219 -7.38 -1.70 19.61
CA ARG A 219 -6.06 -1.88 20.20
C ARG A 219 -5.72 -3.36 20.43
N ILE A 220 -6.68 -4.13 20.94
CA ILE A 220 -6.48 -5.57 21.20
C ILE A 220 -6.12 -6.29 19.90
N ILE A 221 -6.86 -6.03 18.81
CA ILE A 221 -6.58 -6.63 17.50
C ILE A 221 -5.25 -6.14 16.93
N ALA A 222 -4.95 -4.84 17.03
CA ALA A 222 -3.66 -4.30 16.55
C ALA A 222 -2.48 -4.93 17.28
N LEU A 223 -2.58 -5.13 18.61
CA LEU A 223 -1.56 -5.79 19.42
C LEU A 223 -1.38 -7.27 19.03
N GLN A 224 -2.46 -7.98 18.69
CA GLN A 224 -2.36 -9.36 18.17
C GLN A 224 -1.53 -9.40 16.88
N TYR A 225 -1.81 -8.51 15.91
CA TYR A 225 -1.01 -8.40 14.68
C TYR A 225 0.45 -8.06 14.97
N GLN A 226 0.73 -7.09 15.85
CA GLN A 226 2.09 -6.71 16.22
C GLN A 226 2.84 -7.89 16.84
N ASN A 227 2.24 -8.59 17.80
CA ASN A 227 2.83 -9.75 18.45
C ASN A 227 3.14 -10.87 17.44
N GLU A 228 2.22 -11.18 16.54
CA GLU A 228 2.44 -12.18 15.50
C GLU A 228 3.57 -11.75 14.57
N MET A 229 3.56 -10.51 14.05
CA MET A 229 4.61 -9.99 13.18
C MET A 229 5.99 -10.03 13.85
N SER A 230 6.07 -9.72 15.15
CA SER A 230 7.33 -9.72 15.89
C SER A 230 8.02 -11.09 15.90
N THR A 231 7.26 -12.18 15.79
CA THR A 231 7.83 -13.53 15.73
C THR A 231 8.59 -13.82 14.43
N TYR A 232 8.32 -13.07 13.38
CA TYR A 232 8.96 -13.21 12.06
C TYR A 232 10.16 -12.26 11.88
N LEU A 233 10.25 -11.21 12.69
CA LEU A 233 11.42 -10.30 12.70
C LEU A 233 12.57 -10.97 13.47
N LYS A 234 13.66 -11.25 12.79
CA LYS A 234 14.87 -11.87 13.38
C LYS A 234 15.95 -10.83 13.60
#